data_b16bf9a28ff55ea09a231e29edf5f7b3
#
_entry.id   b16bf9a28ff55ea09a231e29edf5f7b3
#
_cell.length_a   1.000
_cell.length_b   1.000
_cell.length_c   1.000
_cell.angle_alpha   90.00
_cell.angle_beta   90.00
_cell.angle_gamma   90.00
#
_symmetry.space_group_name_H-M   'P 1'
#
loop_
_entity.id
_entity.type
_entity.pdbx_description
1 polymer ?
#
loop_
_entity_poly.entity_id
_entity_poly.type
_entity_poly.pdbx_seq_one_letter_code
_entity_poly.pdbx_strand_id
1 'polypeptide(L)'
;MMVYTKKGEKRMSKKRKTASLLLAGALFFGLPFTGVAKETKKAAPKKPAPKVVQYVALGDSLAAGQTPDGFIDYGYPDYIADNFTKNKSTYKLSDYDNFGIPGYTSEQLKVDLLKSKKIQKEVKEATHITIDIGANDLLAAIKANPTDPTKIAEFIPGVAKNLNEILTQIDKLNSKAKVFVMGYYNPYPYYPAEQQKALLPLLTAFNGQISLAAKNHKDTYVATEKPIASKYQVYFTNPTNIHLSIAGYKVIANEFWKSIVKVK
;
A
#
# COMPACT_ATOMS: atom_id res chain seq x y z
N MET A 1 6.91 -18.73 -20.87
CA MET A 1 5.59 -18.45 -21.44
C MET A 1 4.64 -19.55 -20.95
N MET A 2 3.97 -19.32 -19.85
CA MET A 2 2.97 -20.25 -19.31
C MET A 2 1.61 -19.56 -19.32
N VAL A 3 0.71 -20.12 -20.12
CA VAL A 3 -0.67 -19.67 -20.30
C VAL A 3 -1.53 -20.39 -19.26
N TYR A 4 -2.15 -19.66 -18.32
CA TYR A 4 -3.19 -20.23 -17.46
C TYR A 4 -4.55 -20.01 -18.08
N THR A 5 -5.21 -21.10 -18.44
CA THR A 5 -6.57 -21.13 -18.97
C THR A 5 -7.59 -21.08 -17.83
N LYS A 6 -8.58 -20.19 -17.99
CA LYS A 6 -9.82 -20.14 -17.18
C LYS A 6 -10.61 -21.44 -17.27
N LYS A 7 -11.10 -21.92 -16.14
CA LYS A 7 -12.20 -22.90 -16.12
C LYS A 7 -13.14 -22.68 -14.92
N GLY A 8 -14.42 -22.49 -15.21
CA GLY A 8 -15.52 -23.03 -14.45
C GLY A 8 -16.45 -22.05 -13.73
N GLU A 9 -17.28 -21.29 -14.43
CA GLU A 9 -18.50 -20.71 -13.84
C GLU A 9 -19.52 -21.82 -13.54
N LYS A 10 -19.92 -22.00 -12.27
CA LYS A 10 -21.12 -22.75 -11.89
C LYS A 10 -22.26 -21.77 -11.63
N ARG A 11 -23.19 -21.72 -12.58
CA ARG A 11 -24.49 -21.06 -12.45
C ARG A 11 -25.35 -21.81 -11.42
N MET A 12 -25.71 -21.13 -10.32
CA MET A 12 -26.72 -21.66 -9.41
C MET A 12 -28.10 -21.12 -9.75
N SER A 13 -29.03 -22.03 -10.05
CA SER A 13 -30.41 -21.73 -10.39
C SER A 13 -31.23 -21.29 -9.17
N LYS A 14 -31.98 -20.16 -9.34
CA LYS A 14 -32.97 -19.71 -8.37
C LYS A 14 -34.22 -20.59 -8.38
N LYS A 15 -34.47 -21.34 -7.29
CA LYS A 15 -35.77 -21.95 -7.03
C LYS A 15 -36.72 -20.92 -6.39
N ARG A 16 -37.79 -20.58 -7.10
CA ARG A 16 -38.94 -19.82 -6.57
C ARG A 16 -39.75 -20.74 -5.65
N LYS A 17 -40.02 -20.30 -4.43
CA LYS A 17 -41.03 -20.93 -3.55
C LYS A 17 -42.29 -20.10 -3.60
N THR A 18 -43.37 -20.69 -4.12
CA THR A 18 -44.74 -20.18 -4.07
C THR A 18 -45.29 -20.39 -2.65
N ALA A 19 -45.84 -19.33 -2.08
CA ALA A 19 -46.57 -19.43 -0.81
C ALA A 19 -48.05 -19.53 -1.09
N SER A 20 -48.64 -20.60 -0.63
CA SER A 20 -50.13 -20.83 -0.66
C SER A 20 -50.75 -20.15 0.55
N LEU A 21 -51.78 -19.36 0.29
CA LEU A 21 -52.64 -18.71 1.30
C LEU A 21 -53.78 -19.70 1.64
N LEU A 22 -53.87 -20.07 2.91
CA LEU A 22 -55.06 -20.76 3.45
C LEU A 22 -55.74 -19.84 4.47
N LEU A 23 -56.97 -19.51 4.13
CA LEU A 23 -57.90 -18.75 4.99
C LEU A 23 -58.66 -19.79 5.87
N ALA A 24 -58.57 -19.64 7.18
CA ALA A 24 -59.45 -20.35 8.09
C ALA A 24 -59.95 -19.38 9.17
N GLY A 25 -61.24 -19.17 9.21
CA GLY A 25 -61.92 -18.36 10.21
C GLY A 25 -62.08 -19.12 11.52
N ALA A 26 -61.99 -18.42 12.63
CA ALA A 26 -62.36 -18.96 13.95
C ALA A 26 -62.94 -17.88 14.83
N LEU A 27 -64.03 -18.30 15.47
CA LEU A 27 -64.94 -17.58 16.34
C LEU A 27 -64.31 -16.97 17.61
N PHE A 28 -64.86 -15.83 18.00
CA PHE A 28 -64.58 -15.15 19.24
C PHE A 28 -65.13 -15.88 20.46
N PHE A 29 -64.27 -16.18 21.43
CA PHE A 29 -64.59 -16.34 22.84
C PHE A 29 -63.70 -15.43 23.67
N GLY A 30 -64.32 -14.52 24.41
CA GLY A 30 -63.61 -13.57 25.26
C GLY A 30 -63.10 -14.23 26.54
N LEU A 31 -61.80 -13.98 26.80
CA LEU A 31 -61.17 -14.21 28.12
C LEU A 31 -60.39 -12.97 28.50
N PRO A 32 -60.20 -12.65 29.81
CA PRO A 32 -59.59 -11.40 30.23
C PRO A 32 -58.09 -11.36 29.89
N PHE A 33 -57.70 -10.30 29.25
CA PHE A 33 -56.34 -10.01 28.78
C PHE A 33 -55.47 -9.59 29.99
N THR A 34 -54.73 -10.52 30.59
CA THR A 34 -53.60 -10.18 31.45
C THR A 34 -52.45 -9.73 30.52
N GLY A 35 -52.18 -8.44 30.48
CA GLY A 35 -51.15 -7.86 29.64
C GLY A 35 -49.76 -8.31 30.09
N VAL A 36 -49.25 -9.35 29.38
CA VAL A 36 -47.81 -9.65 29.42
C VAL A 36 -47.12 -8.62 28.54
N ALA A 37 -46.43 -7.68 29.13
CA ALA A 37 -45.58 -6.75 28.45
C ALA A 37 -44.51 -7.54 27.67
N LYS A 38 -44.64 -7.59 26.31
CA LYS A 38 -43.69 -8.21 25.45
C LYS A 38 -42.42 -7.36 25.46
N GLU A 39 -41.41 -7.75 26.24
CA GLU A 39 -40.09 -7.13 26.17
C GLU A 39 -39.61 -7.16 24.70
N THR A 40 -39.66 -6.00 24.07
CA THR A 40 -39.01 -5.81 22.75
C THR A 40 -37.50 -5.84 23.00
N LYS A 41 -36.88 -7.02 22.81
CA LYS A 41 -35.42 -7.15 22.77
C LYS A 41 -34.93 -6.14 21.72
N LYS A 42 -34.27 -5.05 22.17
CA LYS A 42 -33.57 -4.11 21.31
C LYS A 42 -32.62 -4.91 20.44
N ALA A 43 -32.84 -4.92 19.11
CA ALA A 43 -31.93 -5.58 18.18
C ALA A 43 -30.52 -5.03 18.38
N ALA A 44 -29.55 -5.91 18.57
CA ALA A 44 -28.16 -5.51 18.70
C ALA A 44 -27.75 -4.68 17.48
N PRO A 45 -26.97 -3.59 17.63
CA PRO A 45 -26.58 -2.74 16.52
C PRO A 45 -25.86 -3.60 15.46
N LYS A 46 -26.34 -3.54 14.23
CA LYS A 46 -25.71 -4.25 13.08
C LYS A 46 -24.28 -3.74 12.95
N LYS A 47 -23.32 -4.67 12.99
CA LYS A 47 -21.90 -4.38 12.75
C LYS A 47 -21.77 -3.71 11.37
N PRO A 48 -21.03 -2.58 11.24
CA PRO A 48 -20.86 -1.91 9.96
C PRO A 48 -20.27 -2.88 8.92
N ALA A 49 -20.68 -2.73 7.67
CA ALA A 49 -20.13 -3.53 6.58
C ALA A 49 -18.64 -3.22 6.37
N PRO A 50 -17.82 -4.21 6.00
CA PRO A 50 -16.42 -3.99 5.71
C PRO A 50 -16.22 -2.94 4.59
N LYS A 51 -15.21 -2.08 4.76
CA LYS A 51 -14.81 -1.10 3.74
C LYS A 51 -14.22 -1.84 2.53
N VAL A 52 -14.74 -1.57 1.35
CA VAL A 52 -14.17 -2.12 0.09
C VAL A 52 -12.84 -1.44 -0.18
N VAL A 53 -11.83 -2.23 -0.52
CA VAL A 53 -10.47 -1.79 -0.81
C VAL A 53 -10.08 -2.21 -2.22
N GLN A 54 -9.69 -1.24 -3.03
CA GLN A 54 -8.95 -1.39 -4.27
C GLN A 54 -7.57 -0.81 -4.01
N TYR A 55 -6.56 -1.67 -3.99
CA TYR A 55 -5.22 -1.32 -3.57
C TYR A 55 -4.26 -1.30 -4.77
N VAL A 56 -3.53 -0.19 -4.92
CA VAL A 56 -2.51 -0.01 -5.94
C VAL A 56 -1.17 0.27 -5.28
N ALA A 57 -0.13 -0.46 -5.69
CA ALA A 57 1.24 -0.16 -5.34
C ALA A 57 1.97 0.41 -6.57
N LEU A 58 2.63 1.55 -6.39
CA LEU A 58 3.47 2.20 -7.39
C LEU A 58 4.90 2.25 -6.83
N GLY A 59 5.90 1.98 -7.64
CA GLY A 59 7.26 2.08 -7.10
C GLY A 59 8.35 1.43 -7.94
N ASP A 60 9.45 1.19 -7.25
CA ASP A 60 10.66 0.59 -7.83
C ASP A 60 10.82 -0.89 -7.45
N SER A 61 12.04 -1.35 -7.28
CA SER A 61 12.36 -2.73 -6.90
C SER A 61 11.81 -3.13 -5.53
N LEU A 62 11.55 -2.17 -4.62
CA LEU A 62 11.03 -2.48 -3.29
C LEU A 62 9.54 -2.82 -3.36
N ALA A 63 8.75 -2.08 -4.16
CA ALA A 63 7.37 -2.44 -4.44
C ALA A 63 7.31 -3.77 -5.21
N ALA A 64 8.21 -3.97 -6.19
CA ALA A 64 8.29 -5.21 -6.94
C ALA A 64 8.64 -6.44 -6.09
N GLY A 65 9.22 -6.25 -4.90
CA GLY A 65 9.65 -7.35 -4.02
C GLY A 65 10.99 -7.97 -4.43
N GLN A 66 11.94 -7.17 -4.97
CA GLN A 66 13.25 -7.67 -5.34
C GLN A 66 14.05 -8.07 -4.09
N THR A 67 14.50 -9.32 -4.07
CA THR A 67 15.28 -9.89 -2.96
C THR A 67 16.78 -9.60 -3.10
N PRO A 68 17.60 -9.81 -2.04
CA PRO A 68 19.05 -9.66 -2.11
C PRO A 68 19.73 -10.58 -3.13
N ASP A 69 19.07 -11.65 -3.57
CA ASP A 69 19.56 -12.58 -4.59
C ASP A 69 19.11 -12.20 -6.01
N GLY A 70 18.42 -11.06 -6.15
CA GLY A 70 17.97 -10.51 -7.44
C GLY A 70 16.68 -11.10 -8.00
N PHE A 71 16.03 -12.01 -7.27
CA PHE A 71 14.72 -12.55 -7.66
C PHE A 71 13.60 -11.62 -7.22
N ILE A 72 12.44 -11.72 -7.87
CA ILE A 72 11.20 -11.10 -7.42
C ILE A 72 10.45 -12.12 -6.57
N ASP A 73 10.10 -11.72 -5.34
CA ASP A 73 9.33 -12.49 -4.39
C ASP A 73 8.32 -11.55 -3.68
N TYR A 74 7.78 -11.94 -2.57
CA TYR A 74 6.85 -11.13 -1.79
C TYR A 74 7.46 -9.81 -1.36
N GLY A 75 7.00 -8.71 -1.98
CA GLY A 75 7.32 -7.34 -1.60
C GLY A 75 6.45 -6.85 -0.44
N TYR A 76 6.72 -5.64 0.06
CA TYR A 76 5.89 -5.04 1.10
C TYR A 76 4.41 -4.87 0.67
N PRO A 77 4.09 -4.58 -0.62
CA PRO A 77 2.70 -4.45 -1.05
C PRO A 77 1.90 -5.74 -0.90
N ASP A 78 2.51 -6.90 -1.16
CA ASP A 78 1.84 -8.20 -1.04
C ASP A 78 1.43 -8.48 0.41
N TYR A 79 2.30 -8.13 1.39
CA TYR A 79 1.94 -8.23 2.80
C TYR A 79 0.85 -7.25 3.22
N ILE A 80 0.76 -6.07 2.60
CA ILE A 80 -0.35 -5.13 2.84
C ILE A 80 -1.65 -5.71 2.28
N ALA A 81 -1.65 -6.27 1.07
CA ALA A 81 -2.80 -6.94 0.47
C ALA A 81 -3.27 -8.12 1.34
N ASP A 82 -2.33 -8.91 1.85
CA ASP A 82 -2.59 -9.97 2.83
C ASP A 82 -3.26 -9.42 4.11
N ASN A 83 -2.78 -8.28 4.63
CA ASN A 83 -3.35 -7.66 5.83
C ASN A 83 -4.79 -7.19 5.59
N PHE A 84 -5.11 -6.61 4.43
CA PHE A 84 -6.50 -6.31 4.06
C PHE A 84 -7.37 -7.57 4.02
N THR A 85 -6.85 -8.64 3.42
CA THR A 85 -7.56 -9.93 3.30
C THR A 85 -7.78 -10.60 4.66
N LYS A 86 -6.80 -10.53 5.57
CA LYS A 86 -6.89 -11.11 6.92
C LYS A 86 -7.86 -10.35 7.83
N ASN A 87 -8.01 -9.05 7.66
CA ASN A 87 -8.87 -8.19 8.49
C ASN A 87 -10.30 -8.05 7.93
N LYS A 88 -10.93 -9.16 7.57
CA LYS A 88 -12.25 -9.27 6.92
C LYS A 88 -13.41 -8.57 7.63
N SER A 89 -13.30 -8.36 8.93
CA SER A 89 -14.32 -7.64 9.70
C SER A 89 -14.32 -6.14 9.44
N THR A 90 -13.21 -5.58 8.95
CA THR A 90 -13.00 -4.15 8.73
C THR A 90 -12.86 -3.83 7.25
N TYR A 91 -12.21 -4.71 6.48
CA TYR A 91 -11.88 -4.49 5.08
C TYR A 91 -12.33 -5.66 4.20
N LYS A 92 -12.62 -5.34 2.93
CA LYS A 92 -12.85 -6.30 1.86
C LYS A 92 -11.96 -5.91 0.69
N LEU A 93 -10.80 -6.55 0.57
CA LEU A 93 -9.96 -6.39 -0.61
C LEU A 93 -10.73 -6.89 -1.83
N SER A 94 -11.02 -5.99 -2.77
CA SER A 94 -11.73 -6.29 -4.02
C SER A 94 -10.78 -6.40 -5.19
N ASP A 95 -9.67 -5.65 -5.16
CA ASP A 95 -8.66 -5.64 -6.20
C ASP A 95 -7.30 -5.25 -5.65
N TYR A 96 -6.23 -5.74 -6.30
CA TYR A 96 -4.84 -5.42 -5.97
C TYR A 96 -3.97 -5.45 -7.23
N ASP A 97 -3.34 -4.31 -7.54
CA ASP A 97 -2.36 -4.18 -8.61
C ASP A 97 -1.03 -3.65 -8.09
N ASN A 98 0.05 -4.32 -8.46
CA ASN A 98 1.42 -3.91 -8.16
C ASN A 98 2.12 -3.47 -9.45
N PHE A 99 2.51 -2.18 -9.53
CA PHE A 99 3.26 -1.56 -10.62
C PHE A 99 4.69 -1.24 -10.21
N GLY A 100 5.24 -1.95 -9.25
CA GLY A 100 6.66 -1.88 -8.90
C GLY A 100 7.53 -2.41 -10.02
N ILE A 101 8.54 -1.65 -10.45
CA ILE A 101 9.47 -2.04 -11.52
C ILE A 101 10.91 -1.86 -11.02
N PRO A 102 11.73 -2.92 -10.96
CA PRO A 102 13.12 -2.81 -10.56
C PRO A 102 13.91 -1.78 -11.38
N GLY A 103 14.66 -0.93 -10.65
CA GLY A 103 15.46 0.12 -11.27
C GLY A 103 14.70 1.38 -11.68
N TYR A 104 13.39 1.45 -11.45
CA TYR A 104 12.57 2.60 -11.87
C TYR A 104 12.99 3.89 -11.18
N THR A 105 13.08 4.95 -11.96
CA THR A 105 13.34 6.33 -11.49
C THR A 105 12.04 7.10 -11.30
N SER A 106 12.13 8.21 -10.57
CA SER A 106 10.99 9.11 -10.38
C SER A 106 10.46 9.68 -11.70
N GLU A 107 11.34 9.96 -12.67
CA GLU A 107 10.94 10.42 -14.00
C GLU A 107 10.14 9.35 -14.76
N GLN A 108 10.57 8.08 -14.71
CA GLN A 108 9.88 7.00 -15.41
C GLN A 108 8.47 6.76 -14.84
N LEU A 109 8.30 6.72 -13.52
CA LEU A 109 6.98 6.60 -12.91
C LEU A 109 6.07 7.78 -13.25
N LYS A 110 6.61 9.00 -13.27
CA LYS A 110 5.89 10.21 -13.69
C LYS A 110 5.37 10.07 -15.12
N VAL A 111 6.21 9.60 -16.04
CA VAL A 111 5.84 9.39 -17.44
C VAL A 111 4.75 8.33 -17.57
N ASP A 112 4.83 7.25 -16.81
CA ASP A 112 3.81 6.20 -16.84
C ASP A 112 2.46 6.65 -16.32
N LEU A 113 2.41 7.43 -15.24
CA LEU A 113 1.16 8.04 -14.77
C LEU A 113 0.52 8.96 -15.82
N LEU A 114 1.33 9.59 -16.67
CA LEU A 114 0.83 10.45 -17.75
C LEU A 114 0.38 9.68 -18.98
N LYS A 115 1.00 8.53 -19.28
CA LYS A 115 0.85 7.84 -20.59
C LYS A 115 0.17 6.47 -20.50
N SER A 116 0.36 5.72 -19.41
CA SER A 116 -0.17 4.37 -19.27
C SER A 116 -1.67 4.39 -18.92
N LYS A 117 -2.51 4.00 -19.88
CA LYS A 117 -3.97 3.89 -19.65
C LYS A 117 -4.31 2.87 -18.57
N LYS A 118 -3.50 1.79 -18.44
CA LYS A 118 -3.68 0.78 -17.39
C LYS A 118 -3.47 1.41 -16.02
N ILE A 119 -2.32 2.05 -15.78
CA ILE A 119 -2.00 2.67 -14.49
C ILE A 119 -3.03 3.76 -14.16
N GLN A 120 -3.40 4.62 -15.13
CA GLN A 120 -4.41 5.65 -14.94
C GLN A 120 -5.76 5.07 -14.52
N LYS A 121 -6.18 3.94 -15.09
CA LYS A 121 -7.43 3.27 -14.73
C LYS A 121 -7.39 2.79 -13.29
N GLU A 122 -6.36 2.03 -12.91
CA GLU A 122 -6.26 1.46 -11.57
C GLU A 122 -6.11 2.56 -10.50
N VAL A 123 -5.35 3.62 -10.76
CA VAL A 123 -5.26 4.79 -9.87
C VAL A 123 -6.61 5.50 -9.70
N LYS A 124 -7.42 5.62 -10.77
CA LYS A 124 -8.77 6.22 -10.67
C LYS A 124 -9.72 5.43 -9.79
N GLU A 125 -9.58 4.12 -9.77
CA GLU A 125 -10.44 3.20 -9.02
C GLU A 125 -9.91 2.91 -7.62
N ALA A 126 -8.64 3.23 -7.35
CA ALA A 126 -7.97 2.94 -6.08
C ALA A 126 -8.62 3.63 -4.89
N THR A 127 -8.73 2.91 -3.78
CA THR A 127 -9.05 3.48 -2.46
C THR A 127 -7.78 3.73 -1.63
N HIS A 128 -6.74 2.93 -1.86
CA HIS A 128 -5.44 3.02 -1.19
C HIS A 128 -4.32 2.90 -2.22
N ILE A 129 -3.34 3.77 -2.11
CA ILE A 129 -2.15 3.77 -2.97
C ILE A 129 -0.91 3.82 -2.07
N THR A 130 0.07 2.94 -2.29
CA THR A 130 1.40 3.04 -1.70
C THR A 130 2.41 3.42 -2.76
N ILE A 131 3.41 4.23 -2.38
CA ILE A 131 4.45 4.71 -3.31
C ILE A 131 5.82 4.61 -2.64
N ASP A 132 6.76 3.99 -3.32
CA ASP A 132 8.19 4.08 -3.07
C ASP A 132 8.91 4.43 -4.38
N ILE A 133 9.49 5.62 -4.47
CA ILE A 133 10.15 6.08 -5.70
C ILE A 133 11.20 7.16 -5.41
N GLY A 134 12.26 7.19 -6.22
CA GLY A 134 13.32 8.19 -6.18
C GLY A 134 14.64 7.68 -5.60
N ALA A 135 14.69 6.48 -5.03
CA ALA A 135 15.95 5.89 -4.57
C ALA A 135 16.92 5.64 -5.73
N ASN A 136 16.43 5.16 -6.88
CA ASN A 136 17.29 4.91 -8.05
C ASN A 136 17.89 6.20 -8.62
N ASP A 137 17.18 7.32 -8.55
CA ASP A 137 17.71 8.64 -8.93
C ASP A 137 18.90 9.00 -8.05
N LEU A 138 18.76 8.85 -6.71
CA LEU A 138 19.81 9.15 -5.75
C LEU A 138 20.99 8.17 -5.85
N LEU A 139 20.73 6.88 -6.04
CA LEU A 139 21.75 5.86 -6.23
C LEU A 139 22.58 6.11 -7.51
N ALA A 140 21.94 6.57 -8.59
CA ALA A 140 22.62 6.98 -9.81
C ALA A 140 23.53 8.19 -9.56
N ALA A 141 23.06 9.19 -8.78
CA ALA A 141 23.87 10.34 -8.40
C ALA A 141 25.08 9.95 -7.52
N ILE A 142 24.92 9.04 -6.57
CA ILE A 142 26.00 8.47 -5.76
C ILE A 142 27.03 7.77 -6.64
N LYS A 143 26.57 6.94 -7.57
CA LYS A 143 27.46 6.22 -8.52
C LYS A 143 28.25 7.17 -9.42
N ALA A 144 27.64 8.27 -9.85
CA ALA A 144 28.29 9.27 -10.70
C ALA A 144 29.27 10.17 -9.92
N ASN A 145 29.06 10.36 -8.61
CA ASN A 145 29.83 11.27 -7.77
C ASN A 145 30.23 10.59 -6.43
N PRO A 146 30.98 9.48 -6.45
CA PRO A 146 31.15 8.62 -5.26
C PRO A 146 31.88 9.29 -4.08
N THR A 147 32.60 10.40 -4.34
CA THR A 147 33.40 11.14 -3.34
C THR A 147 32.93 12.56 -3.11
N ASP A 148 31.85 13.00 -3.76
CA ASP A 148 31.35 14.39 -3.66
C ASP A 148 29.87 14.41 -3.19
N PRO A 149 29.64 14.41 -1.86
CA PRO A 149 28.29 14.50 -1.31
C PRO A 149 27.51 15.76 -1.74
N THR A 150 28.22 16.84 -2.01
CA THR A 150 27.59 18.11 -2.45
C THR A 150 26.92 17.94 -3.80
N LYS A 151 27.64 17.36 -4.76
CA LYS A 151 27.06 17.04 -6.08
C LYS A 151 25.91 16.07 -5.99
N ILE A 152 25.99 15.07 -5.12
CA ILE A 152 24.86 14.14 -4.89
C ILE A 152 23.64 14.90 -4.37
N ALA A 153 23.84 15.83 -3.43
CA ALA A 153 22.74 16.63 -2.86
C ALA A 153 22.01 17.49 -3.92
N GLU A 154 22.69 17.94 -4.96
CA GLU A 154 22.11 18.72 -6.07
C GLU A 154 21.00 17.97 -6.84
N PHE A 155 20.97 16.63 -6.79
CA PHE A 155 19.92 15.82 -7.43
C PHE A 155 18.63 15.75 -6.60
N ILE A 156 18.68 15.92 -5.29
CA ILE A 156 17.53 15.79 -4.40
C ILE A 156 16.35 16.69 -4.79
N PRO A 157 16.54 18.00 -5.11
CA PRO A 157 15.44 18.86 -5.55
C PRO A 157 14.73 18.38 -6.83
N GLY A 158 15.48 17.82 -7.79
CA GLY A 158 14.92 17.27 -9.02
C GLY A 158 14.00 16.06 -8.74
N VAL A 159 14.46 15.16 -7.88
CA VAL A 159 13.66 14.00 -7.45
C VAL A 159 12.41 14.46 -6.67
N ALA A 160 12.56 15.43 -5.77
CA ALA A 160 11.45 16.00 -5.03
C ALA A 160 10.40 16.65 -5.96
N LYS A 161 10.84 17.35 -7.00
CA LYS A 161 9.97 17.91 -8.04
C LYS A 161 9.17 16.80 -8.73
N ASN A 162 9.85 15.74 -9.19
CA ASN A 162 9.19 14.62 -9.83
C ASN A 162 8.16 13.96 -8.91
N LEU A 163 8.47 13.76 -7.63
CA LEU A 163 7.54 13.20 -6.66
C LEU A 163 6.30 14.11 -6.49
N ASN A 164 6.47 15.44 -6.39
CA ASN A 164 5.32 16.35 -6.33
C ASN A 164 4.48 16.29 -7.61
N GLU A 165 5.08 16.15 -8.80
CA GLU A 165 4.36 15.98 -10.06
C GLU A 165 3.60 14.65 -10.11
N ILE A 166 4.18 13.54 -9.59
CA ILE A 166 3.54 12.24 -9.42
C ILE A 166 2.30 12.37 -8.53
N LEU A 167 2.44 12.94 -7.33
CA LEU A 167 1.33 13.13 -6.39
C LEU A 167 0.25 14.04 -6.97
N THR A 168 0.64 15.13 -7.65
CA THR A 168 -0.29 16.00 -8.39
C THR A 168 -1.11 15.23 -9.43
N GLN A 169 -0.46 14.30 -10.15
CA GLN A 169 -1.14 13.49 -11.15
C GLN A 169 -2.11 12.48 -10.52
N ILE A 170 -1.73 11.90 -9.39
CA ILE A 170 -2.62 11.02 -8.61
C ILE A 170 -3.84 11.80 -8.12
N ASP A 171 -3.66 12.99 -7.55
CA ASP A 171 -4.74 13.87 -7.10
C ASP A 171 -5.72 14.22 -8.23
N LYS A 172 -5.19 14.51 -9.43
CA LYS A 172 -6.02 14.79 -10.63
C LYS A 172 -6.81 13.56 -11.07
N LEU A 173 -6.24 12.37 -10.97
CA LEU A 173 -6.90 11.13 -11.33
C LEU A 173 -7.91 10.69 -10.27
N ASN A 174 -7.56 10.85 -8.99
CA ASN A 174 -8.36 10.38 -7.86
C ASN A 174 -8.01 11.10 -6.54
N SER A 175 -8.61 12.25 -6.32
CA SER A 175 -8.42 13.04 -5.09
C SER A 175 -9.01 12.39 -3.81
N LYS A 176 -9.65 11.21 -3.94
CA LYS A 176 -10.23 10.48 -2.80
C LYS A 176 -9.38 9.31 -2.34
N ALA A 177 -8.39 8.88 -3.13
CA ALA A 177 -7.49 7.83 -2.74
C ALA A 177 -6.70 8.22 -1.47
N LYS A 178 -6.48 7.25 -0.60
CA LYS A 178 -5.57 7.41 0.53
C LYS A 178 -4.17 7.02 0.06
N VAL A 179 -3.28 7.99 -0.02
CA VAL A 179 -1.92 7.80 -0.52
C VAL A 179 -0.93 7.73 0.64
N PHE A 180 -0.02 6.76 0.57
CA PHE A 180 1.01 6.51 1.56
C PHE A 180 2.37 6.50 0.86
N VAL A 181 3.24 7.44 1.22
CA VAL A 181 4.53 7.65 0.56
C VAL A 181 5.66 7.18 1.48
N MET A 182 6.46 6.24 1.02
CA MET A 182 7.55 5.65 1.78
C MET A 182 8.74 6.59 1.90
N GLY A 183 9.23 6.81 3.13
CA GLY A 183 10.59 7.30 3.36
C GLY A 183 11.55 6.13 3.41
N TYR A 184 12.75 6.31 2.86
CA TYR A 184 13.73 5.25 2.69
C TYR A 184 14.58 5.01 3.93
N TYR A 185 15.08 3.80 4.05
CA TYR A 185 16.07 3.35 5.03
C TYR A 185 17.50 3.51 4.48
N ASN A 186 18.52 3.42 5.36
CA ASN A 186 19.91 3.38 4.94
C ASN A 186 20.21 2.08 4.16
N PRO A 187 20.52 2.15 2.86
CA PRO A 187 20.77 0.95 2.04
C PRO A 187 22.18 0.36 2.25
N TYR A 188 23.06 1.07 2.98
CA TYR A 188 24.46 0.69 3.20
C TYR A 188 24.82 0.57 4.69
N PRO A 189 24.08 -0.24 5.49
CA PRO A 189 24.30 -0.29 6.94
C PRO A 189 25.64 -0.92 7.33
N TYR A 190 26.29 -1.64 6.41
CA TYR A 190 27.60 -2.28 6.61
C TYR A 190 28.79 -1.42 6.21
N TYR A 191 28.56 -0.24 5.63
CA TYR A 191 29.65 0.66 5.25
C TYR A 191 30.39 1.20 6.48
N PRO A 192 31.71 1.46 6.37
CA PRO A 192 32.49 2.09 7.42
C PRO A 192 31.88 3.40 7.91
N ALA A 193 32.09 3.74 9.19
CA ALA A 193 31.49 4.91 9.83
C ALA A 193 31.76 6.23 9.07
N GLU A 194 32.93 6.38 8.48
CA GLU A 194 33.28 7.58 7.69
C GLU A 194 32.43 7.72 6.43
N GLN A 195 32.16 6.61 5.74
CA GLN A 195 31.25 6.63 4.57
C GLN A 195 29.81 6.89 5.00
N GLN A 196 29.38 6.33 6.13
CA GLN A 196 28.06 6.60 6.68
C GLN A 196 27.85 8.07 7.04
N LYS A 197 28.87 8.75 7.60
CA LYS A 197 28.81 10.18 7.88
C LYS A 197 28.54 11.03 6.64
N ALA A 198 28.98 10.60 5.47
CA ALA A 198 28.70 11.30 4.20
C ALA A 198 27.31 11.01 3.65
N LEU A 199 26.83 9.75 3.80
CA LEU A 199 25.57 9.28 3.18
C LEU A 199 24.32 9.54 4.03
N LEU A 200 24.40 9.45 5.36
CA LEU A 200 23.26 9.63 6.24
C LEU A 200 22.62 11.04 6.16
N PRO A 201 23.37 12.15 6.07
CA PRO A 201 22.79 13.47 5.85
C PRO A 201 22.01 13.56 4.52
N LEU A 202 22.48 12.90 3.45
CA LEU A 202 21.79 12.85 2.15
C LEU A 202 20.47 12.09 2.26
N LEU A 203 20.47 10.93 2.94
CA LEU A 203 19.25 10.18 3.22
C LEU A 203 18.24 11.01 4.04
N THR A 204 18.74 11.72 5.07
CA THR A 204 17.90 12.58 5.90
C THR A 204 17.28 13.71 5.07
N ALA A 205 18.08 14.38 4.23
CA ALA A 205 17.60 15.43 3.34
C ALA A 205 16.57 14.88 2.32
N PHE A 206 16.85 13.73 1.73
CA PHE A 206 15.94 13.07 0.80
C PHE A 206 14.61 12.69 1.46
N ASN A 207 14.63 12.03 2.61
CA ASN A 207 13.43 11.70 3.39
C ASN A 207 12.67 12.95 3.83
N GLY A 208 13.36 14.05 4.13
CA GLY A 208 12.77 15.34 4.40
C GLY A 208 11.94 15.87 3.22
N GLN A 209 12.47 15.75 2.01
CA GLN A 209 11.75 16.16 0.79
C GLN A 209 10.55 15.26 0.50
N ILE A 210 10.67 13.94 0.68
CA ILE A 210 9.55 13.00 0.55
C ILE A 210 8.44 13.34 1.55
N SER A 211 8.80 13.58 2.81
CA SER A 211 7.87 13.96 3.87
C SER A 211 7.17 15.29 3.57
N LEU A 212 7.89 16.27 3.04
CA LEU A 212 7.33 17.55 2.64
C LEU A 212 6.36 17.40 1.46
N ALA A 213 6.72 16.63 0.44
CA ALA A 213 5.85 16.36 -0.69
C ALA A 213 4.54 15.68 -0.24
N ALA A 214 4.63 14.61 0.56
CA ALA A 214 3.45 13.95 1.12
C ALA A 214 2.57 14.94 1.91
N LYS A 215 3.16 15.76 2.77
CA LYS A 215 2.43 16.77 3.54
C LYS A 215 1.70 17.78 2.66
N ASN A 216 2.35 18.27 1.60
CA ASN A 216 1.77 19.25 0.69
C ASN A 216 0.54 18.73 -0.04
N HIS A 217 0.50 17.42 -0.33
CA HIS A 217 -0.62 16.71 -0.94
C HIS A 217 -1.64 16.14 0.06
N LYS A 218 -1.41 16.33 1.38
CA LYS A 218 -2.21 15.75 2.47
C LYS A 218 -2.14 14.22 2.52
N ASP A 219 -1.07 13.67 1.98
CA ASP A 219 -0.76 12.26 1.97
C ASP A 219 -0.02 11.84 3.24
N THR A 220 0.06 10.54 3.48
CA THR A 220 0.71 10.00 4.66
C THR A 220 2.15 9.60 4.37
N TYR A 221 3.12 10.26 4.99
CA TYR A 221 4.51 9.82 5.00
C TYR A 221 4.68 8.59 5.91
N VAL A 222 5.36 7.55 5.42
CA VAL A 222 5.63 6.31 6.14
C VAL A 222 7.14 6.16 6.34
N ALA A 223 7.60 6.38 7.56
CA ALA A 223 9.01 6.28 7.90
C ALA A 223 9.45 4.81 8.06
N THR A 224 10.49 4.38 7.34
CA THR A 224 11.03 3.02 7.41
C THR A 224 12.46 2.96 7.96
N GLU A 225 13.15 4.09 8.07
CA GLU A 225 14.55 4.17 8.47
C GLU A 225 14.84 3.47 9.80
N LYS A 226 14.20 3.92 10.89
CA LYS A 226 14.43 3.37 12.23
C LYS A 226 14.02 1.91 12.38
N PRO A 227 12.83 1.47 11.90
CA PRO A 227 12.45 0.07 11.94
C PRO A 227 13.46 -0.86 11.26
N ILE A 228 13.98 -0.46 10.08
CA ILE A 228 14.98 -1.26 9.37
C ILE A 228 16.35 -1.21 10.07
N ALA A 229 16.78 -0.04 10.51
CA ALA A 229 18.04 0.10 11.22
C ALA A 229 18.12 -0.75 12.51
N SER A 230 16.98 -0.97 13.17
CA SER A 230 16.92 -1.67 14.47
C SER A 230 17.47 -3.10 14.47
N LYS A 231 17.38 -3.79 13.32
CA LYS A 231 17.86 -5.18 13.14
C LYS A 231 18.40 -5.37 11.72
N TYR A 232 19.21 -4.43 11.25
CA TYR A 232 19.68 -4.45 9.86
C TYR A 232 20.39 -5.76 9.47
N GLN A 233 21.12 -6.43 10.39
CA GLN A 233 21.77 -7.71 10.11
C GLN A 233 20.77 -8.83 9.74
N VAL A 234 19.54 -8.74 10.21
CA VAL A 234 18.46 -9.69 9.86
C VAL A 234 17.81 -9.33 8.53
N TYR A 235 17.75 -8.03 8.22
CA TYR A 235 17.01 -7.54 7.06
C TYR A 235 17.88 -7.43 5.81
N PHE A 236 19.19 -7.19 5.96
CA PHE A 236 20.18 -7.20 4.89
C PHE A 236 21.02 -8.47 4.96
N THR A 237 20.54 -9.53 4.34
CA THR A 237 21.23 -10.83 4.31
C THR A 237 22.41 -10.86 3.35
N ASN A 238 22.50 -9.92 2.42
CA ASN A 238 23.63 -9.71 1.54
C ASN A 238 24.19 -8.29 1.76
N PRO A 239 25.38 -8.14 2.42
CA PRO A 239 25.96 -6.83 2.71
C PRO A 239 26.32 -5.98 1.50
N THR A 240 26.41 -6.58 0.31
CA THR A 240 26.73 -5.88 -0.95
C THR A 240 25.48 -5.51 -1.75
N ASN A 241 24.29 -5.89 -1.28
CA ASN A 241 23.01 -5.61 -1.95
C ASN A 241 22.14 -4.70 -1.09
N ILE A 242 21.46 -3.77 -1.74
CA ILE A 242 20.60 -2.77 -1.10
C ILE A 242 19.18 -3.26 -0.79
N HIS A 243 18.81 -4.43 -1.33
CA HIS A 243 17.47 -4.99 -1.17
C HIS A 243 17.35 -5.76 0.15
N LEU A 244 16.13 -5.81 0.65
CA LEU A 244 15.82 -6.45 1.91
C LEU A 244 15.44 -7.93 1.72
N SER A 245 15.72 -8.70 2.75
CA SER A 245 15.13 -10.03 2.90
C SER A 245 13.60 -9.93 3.06
N ILE A 246 12.93 -11.07 2.92
CA ILE A 246 11.49 -11.23 3.21
C ILE A 246 11.11 -10.66 4.60
N ALA A 247 11.98 -10.85 5.60
CA ALA A 247 11.76 -10.30 6.94
C ALA A 247 11.76 -8.76 6.95
N GLY A 248 12.65 -8.14 6.17
CA GLY A 248 12.71 -6.69 6.02
C GLY A 248 11.47 -6.13 5.31
N TYR A 249 10.99 -6.78 4.25
CA TYR A 249 9.75 -6.39 3.57
C TYR A 249 8.51 -6.47 4.48
N LYS A 250 8.45 -7.47 5.36
CA LYS A 250 7.39 -7.54 6.39
C LYS A 250 7.44 -6.35 7.36
N VAL A 251 8.63 -5.87 7.71
CA VAL A 251 8.76 -4.69 8.56
C VAL A 251 8.25 -3.44 7.84
N ILE A 252 8.64 -3.22 6.59
CA ILE A 252 8.10 -2.12 5.77
C ILE A 252 6.57 -2.20 5.72
N ALA A 253 6.02 -3.36 5.38
CA ALA A 253 4.57 -3.57 5.31
C ALA A 253 3.86 -3.25 6.64
N ASN A 254 4.48 -3.59 7.77
CA ASN A 254 3.95 -3.27 9.09
C ASN A 254 3.90 -1.76 9.36
N GLU A 255 4.90 -0.99 8.92
CA GLU A 255 4.89 0.47 9.07
C GLU A 255 3.79 1.12 8.20
N PHE A 256 3.62 0.65 6.96
CA PHE A 256 2.48 1.04 6.13
C PHE A 256 1.15 0.67 6.81
N TRP A 257 1.04 -0.56 7.32
CA TRP A 257 -0.20 -1.02 7.95
C TRP A 257 -0.57 -0.21 9.18
N LYS A 258 0.39 0.15 10.03
CA LYS A 258 0.19 1.06 11.16
C LYS A 258 -0.36 2.41 10.72
N SER A 259 0.05 2.89 9.56
CA SER A 259 -0.41 4.16 8.98
C SER A 259 -1.80 4.02 8.37
N ILE A 260 -2.04 2.95 7.60
CA ILE A 260 -3.32 2.65 6.94
C ILE A 260 -4.48 2.56 7.96
N VAL A 261 -4.28 1.86 9.07
CA VAL A 261 -5.36 1.68 10.07
C VAL A 261 -5.68 2.95 10.86
N LYS A 262 -4.80 3.95 10.85
CA LYS A 262 -5.03 5.26 11.52
C LYS A 262 -5.84 6.22 10.66
N VAL A 263 -5.80 6.09 9.35
CA VAL A 263 -6.52 6.97 8.42
C VAL A 263 -7.97 6.50 8.32
N LYS A 264 -8.90 7.33 8.81
CA LYS A 264 -10.34 7.03 8.83
C LYS A 264 -10.98 7.13 7.45
#